data_0e5518c37d14208d6976911d8150d46c
#
_entry.id   0e5518c37d14208d6976911d8150d46c
#
_cell.length_a   1.000
_cell.length_b   1.000
_cell.length_c   1.000
_cell.angle_alpha   90.00
_cell.angle_beta   90.00
_cell.angle_gamma   90.00
#
_symmetry.space_group_name_H-M   'P 1'
#
loop_
_entity.id
_entity.type
_entity.pdbx_description
1 polymer ?
#
loop_
_entity_poly.entity_id
_entity_poly.type
_entity_poly.pdbx_seq_one_letter_code
_entity_poly.pdbx_strand_id
1 'polypeptide(L)'
;LRWAAPRPAVFPTSVVAETAQGGELDTQFLIPLPPGDIVRWHNGRLFTAKNGALRFSEALRPHLHNPAHNVIPFSGHIAFVESVSDGLYVGDSRGVWFLSGTDPTKFEQRRVSTCRAVARSSIMVPPEHFPPKQVPAEAPVAVWLSTSGYVVGMSGGTTVELQPDRLKVPSGLVGRSAFLLREGRKQVVTPVNSTSTATFGTAVDSVIS
;
A
#
# COMPACT_ATOMS: atom_id res chain seq x y z
N LEU A 1 -11.26 -2.51 7.23
CA LEU A 1 -11.34 -3.96 7.07
C LEU A 1 -10.04 -4.55 7.62
N ARG A 2 -10.13 -5.32 8.71
CA ARG A 2 -8.99 -6.13 9.18
C ARG A 2 -9.08 -7.46 8.47
N TRP A 3 -8.10 -7.76 7.63
CA TRP A 3 -7.97 -9.09 7.08
C TRP A 3 -7.20 -9.96 8.10
N ALA A 4 -7.80 -11.06 8.52
CA ALA A 4 -7.12 -12.12 9.21
C ALA A 4 -7.09 -13.32 8.28
N ALA A 5 -5.93 -13.95 8.12
CA ALA A 5 -5.90 -15.24 7.45
C ALA A 5 -6.91 -16.16 8.14
N PRO A 6 -7.73 -16.90 7.38
CA PRO A 6 -8.62 -17.86 7.97
C PRO A 6 -7.80 -18.77 8.87
N ARG A 7 -8.19 -18.88 10.15
CA ARG A 7 -7.57 -19.86 11.04
C ARG A 7 -7.98 -21.22 10.50
N PRO A 8 -7.06 -22.04 10.00
CA PRO A 8 -7.41 -23.41 9.73
C PRO A 8 -7.78 -24.06 11.06
N ALA A 9 -8.91 -24.70 11.11
CA ALA A 9 -9.40 -25.36 12.32
C ALA A 9 -8.43 -26.44 12.81
N VAL A 10 -7.68 -27.03 11.95
CA VAL A 10 -6.50 -27.88 12.18
C VAL A 10 -5.76 -27.89 10.86
N PHE A 11 -4.53 -27.38 10.79
CA PHE A 11 -3.64 -27.83 9.75
C PHE A 11 -3.19 -29.23 10.16
N PRO A 12 -3.50 -30.27 9.40
CA PRO A 12 -2.70 -31.47 9.53
C PRO A 12 -1.25 -31.06 9.32
N THR A 13 -0.38 -31.54 10.17
CA THR A 13 1.07 -31.29 10.16
C THR A 13 1.74 -31.72 8.84
N SER A 14 0.95 -32.20 7.88
CA SER A 14 1.36 -32.57 6.53
C SER A 14 0.19 -32.33 5.56
N VAL A 15 0.04 -31.10 5.05
CA VAL A 15 -0.67 -30.92 3.78
C VAL A 15 0.33 -31.21 2.68
N VAL A 16 0.38 -32.47 2.27
CA VAL A 16 1.02 -32.87 1.02
C VAL A 16 0.12 -32.35 -0.10
N ALA A 17 0.46 -31.23 -0.68
CA ALA A 17 -0.14 -30.80 -1.92
C ALA A 17 0.65 -31.47 -3.05
N GLU A 18 0.09 -32.50 -3.64
CA GLU A 18 0.63 -33.07 -4.87
C GLU A 18 0.62 -32.01 -5.97
N THR A 19 1.79 -31.72 -6.53
CA THR A 19 1.88 -30.97 -7.78
C THR A 19 1.36 -31.87 -8.91
N ALA A 20 0.89 -31.28 -10.01
CA ALA A 20 0.46 -32.02 -11.20
C ALA A 20 1.54 -32.98 -11.77
N GLN A 21 2.74 -32.97 -11.22
CA GLN A 21 3.88 -33.85 -11.54
C GLN A 21 4.29 -34.76 -10.38
N GLY A 22 3.47 -34.89 -9.33
CA GLY A 22 3.73 -35.81 -8.21
C GLY A 22 4.84 -35.38 -7.25
N GLY A 23 5.25 -34.11 -7.26
CA GLY A 23 6.23 -33.58 -6.31
C GLY A 23 5.56 -33.08 -5.03
N GLU A 24 6.05 -33.50 -3.86
CA GLU A 24 5.68 -32.88 -2.58
C GLU A 24 6.06 -31.41 -2.54
N LEU A 25 5.10 -30.56 -2.21
CA LEU A 25 5.39 -29.15 -1.92
C LEU A 25 5.96 -29.07 -0.50
N ASP A 26 7.21 -28.67 -0.40
CA ASP A 26 7.84 -28.39 0.89
C ASP A 26 7.14 -27.21 1.56
N THR A 27 6.33 -27.49 2.56
CA THR A 27 5.67 -26.51 3.44
C THR A 27 6.36 -26.44 4.81
N GLN A 28 7.47 -27.15 4.99
CA GLN A 28 8.28 -27.08 6.18
C GLN A 28 8.73 -25.63 6.40
N PHE A 29 8.58 -25.09 7.57
CA PHE A 29 8.86 -23.69 7.94
C PHE A 29 7.87 -22.65 7.40
N LEU A 30 6.81 -23.02 6.72
CA LEU A 30 5.77 -22.09 6.31
C LEU A 30 4.66 -22.03 7.37
N ILE A 31 4.23 -20.82 7.69
CA ILE A 31 3.13 -20.55 8.61
C ILE A 31 2.04 -19.75 7.89
N PRO A 32 0.81 -19.67 8.43
CA PRO A 32 -0.19 -18.76 7.91
C PRO A 32 0.32 -17.31 7.89
N LEU A 33 0.04 -16.58 6.80
CA LEU A 33 0.42 -15.18 6.70
C LEU A 33 -0.19 -14.37 7.86
N PRO A 34 0.62 -13.71 8.69
CA PRO A 34 0.11 -12.95 9.83
C PRO A 34 -0.83 -11.82 9.39
N PRO A 35 -1.90 -11.54 10.16
CA PRO A 35 -2.83 -10.47 9.87
C PRO A 35 -2.15 -9.10 9.92
N GLY A 36 -2.62 -8.17 9.07
CA GLY A 36 -2.17 -6.80 9.03
C GLY A 36 -3.32 -5.79 9.04
N ASP A 37 -2.99 -4.55 9.32
CA ASP A 37 -3.93 -3.42 9.25
C ASP A 37 -4.12 -2.93 7.81
N ILE A 38 -3.16 -3.24 6.95
CA ILE A 38 -3.15 -2.93 5.52
C ILE A 38 -2.88 -4.22 4.75
N VAL A 39 -3.61 -4.41 3.67
CA VAL A 39 -3.48 -5.58 2.79
C VAL A 39 -3.42 -5.11 1.34
N ARG A 40 -2.45 -5.62 0.58
CA ARG A 40 -2.31 -5.34 -0.87
C ARG A 40 -1.88 -6.59 -1.62
N TRP A 41 -2.37 -6.70 -2.83
CA TRP A 41 -1.91 -7.70 -3.77
C TRP A 41 -0.90 -7.09 -4.72
N HIS A 42 0.23 -7.75 -4.92
CA HIS A 42 1.24 -7.33 -5.88
C HIS A 42 1.99 -8.55 -6.39
N ASN A 43 2.09 -8.66 -7.69
CA ASN A 43 2.94 -9.64 -8.39
C ASN A 43 2.79 -11.09 -7.89
N GLY A 44 1.53 -11.56 -7.76
CA GLY A 44 1.24 -12.93 -7.33
C GLY A 44 1.42 -13.21 -5.84
N ARG A 45 1.61 -12.17 -5.02
CA ARG A 45 1.80 -12.28 -3.56
C ARG A 45 0.86 -11.34 -2.81
N LEU A 46 0.44 -11.77 -1.64
CA LEU A 46 -0.32 -10.95 -0.71
C LEU A 46 0.64 -10.29 0.28
N PHE A 47 0.57 -8.98 0.37
CA PHE A 47 1.32 -8.18 1.33
C PHE A 47 0.43 -7.75 2.48
N THR A 48 0.92 -7.89 3.71
CA THR A 48 0.27 -7.39 4.92
C THR A 48 1.21 -6.50 5.69
N ALA A 49 0.72 -5.33 6.12
CA ALA A 49 1.51 -4.42 6.93
C ALA A 49 0.90 -4.25 8.32
N LYS A 50 1.76 -4.32 9.33
CA LYS A 50 1.39 -4.04 10.72
C LYS A 50 2.58 -3.41 11.44
N ASN A 51 2.34 -2.28 12.11
CA ASN A 51 3.41 -1.48 12.71
C ASN A 51 4.48 -1.11 11.67
N GLY A 52 5.74 -1.46 11.90
CA GLY A 52 6.86 -1.26 10.98
C GLY A 52 7.26 -2.50 10.17
N ALA A 53 6.41 -3.53 10.08
CA ALA A 53 6.72 -4.76 9.36
C ALA A 53 5.79 -4.93 8.15
N LEU A 54 6.36 -4.99 6.96
CA LEU A 54 5.68 -5.41 5.74
C LEU A 54 6.00 -6.89 5.51
N ARG A 55 4.99 -7.74 5.61
CA ARG A 55 5.08 -9.18 5.41
C ARG A 55 4.45 -9.56 4.09
N PHE A 56 4.95 -10.61 3.46
CA PHE A 56 4.38 -11.08 2.21
C PHE A 56 4.25 -12.60 2.18
N SER A 57 3.30 -13.06 1.38
CA SER A 57 3.04 -14.49 1.20
C SER A 57 4.04 -15.14 0.24
N GLU A 58 4.04 -16.46 0.21
CA GLU A 58 4.63 -17.20 -0.89
C GLU A 58 3.92 -16.88 -2.22
N ALA A 59 4.64 -17.03 -3.33
CA ALA A 59 4.09 -16.76 -4.65
C ALA A 59 2.89 -17.68 -4.92
N LEU A 60 1.78 -17.09 -5.36
CA LEU A 60 0.52 -17.78 -5.65
C LEU A 60 -0.08 -18.61 -4.49
N ARG A 61 0.48 -18.43 -3.28
CA ARG A 61 0.01 -19.05 -2.04
C ARG A 61 -0.24 -17.99 -0.97
N PRO A 62 -1.33 -17.23 -1.07
CA PRO A 62 -1.55 -16.04 -0.21
C PRO A 62 -1.74 -16.37 1.26
N HIS A 63 -1.96 -17.63 1.59
CA HIS A 63 -2.14 -18.10 2.96
C HIS A 63 -0.83 -18.54 3.64
N LEU A 64 0.26 -18.74 2.88
CA LEU A 64 1.54 -19.22 3.39
C LEU A 64 2.59 -18.10 3.45
N HIS A 65 3.40 -18.12 4.49
CA HIS A 65 4.40 -17.12 4.79
C HIS A 65 5.63 -17.77 5.42
N ASN A 66 6.81 -17.43 4.93
CA ASN A 66 8.07 -17.81 5.56
C ASN A 66 8.49 -16.72 6.55
N PRO A 67 8.44 -16.95 7.88
CA PRO A 67 8.73 -15.91 8.85
C PRO A 67 10.21 -15.47 8.86
N ALA A 68 11.11 -16.31 8.35
CA ALA A 68 12.54 -15.99 8.31
C ALA A 68 12.92 -15.06 7.17
N HIS A 69 12.20 -15.11 6.05
CA HIS A 69 12.59 -14.41 4.82
C HIS A 69 11.56 -13.44 4.29
N ASN A 70 10.26 -13.65 4.60
CA ASN A 70 9.19 -12.90 3.97
C ASN A 70 8.76 -11.67 4.78
N VAL A 71 9.74 -10.92 5.32
CA VAL A 71 9.51 -9.70 6.10
C VAL A 71 10.46 -8.61 5.64
N ILE A 72 9.89 -7.44 5.35
CA ILE A 72 10.63 -6.22 5.05
C ILE A 72 10.42 -5.25 6.21
N PRO A 73 11.47 -4.94 7.00
CA PRO A 73 11.36 -4.05 8.14
C PRO A 73 11.40 -2.58 7.69
N PHE A 74 10.58 -1.75 8.34
CA PHE A 74 10.61 -0.30 8.26
C PHE A 74 10.86 0.29 9.63
N SER A 75 11.54 1.43 9.67
CA SER A 75 11.89 2.09 10.94
C SER A 75 10.71 2.72 11.67
N GLY A 76 9.58 2.91 10.98
CA GLY A 76 8.40 3.54 11.52
C GLY A 76 7.13 2.76 11.23
N HIS A 77 6.02 3.21 11.82
CA HIS A 77 4.71 2.63 11.55
C HIS A 77 4.33 2.85 10.08
N ILE A 78 3.94 1.79 9.40
CA ILE A 78 3.51 1.84 8.00
C ILE A 78 2.13 2.49 7.94
N ALA A 79 2.06 3.62 7.24
CA ALA A 79 0.86 4.42 7.07
C ALA A 79 -0.02 3.94 5.90
N PHE A 80 0.63 3.51 4.82
CA PHE A 80 -0.05 2.94 3.65
C PHE A 80 0.90 2.04 2.85
N VAL A 81 0.32 1.18 2.03
CA VAL A 81 0.99 0.38 1.01
C VAL A 81 0.14 0.43 -0.25
N GLU A 82 0.72 0.80 -1.39
CA GLU A 82 0.04 0.77 -2.69
C GLU A 82 0.89 0.11 -3.75
N SER A 83 0.24 -0.70 -4.59
CA SER A 83 0.87 -1.46 -5.66
C SER A 83 0.77 -0.67 -6.97
N VAL A 84 1.89 -0.46 -7.64
CA VAL A 84 1.94 0.00 -9.04
C VAL A 84 2.50 -1.12 -9.92
N SER A 85 2.59 -0.92 -11.21
CA SER A 85 2.92 -2.01 -12.15
C SER A 85 4.27 -2.68 -11.87
N ASP A 86 5.26 -1.95 -11.40
CA ASP A 86 6.65 -2.39 -11.24
C ASP A 86 7.18 -2.29 -9.81
N GLY A 87 6.31 -2.02 -8.83
CA GLY A 87 6.73 -1.93 -7.44
C GLY A 87 5.63 -1.55 -6.46
N LEU A 88 6.05 -1.28 -5.23
CA LEU A 88 5.19 -0.89 -4.12
C LEU A 88 5.62 0.47 -3.57
N TYR A 89 4.67 1.36 -3.38
CA TYR A 89 4.84 2.53 -2.54
C TYR A 89 4.48 2.18 -1.09
N VAL A 90 5.38 2.47 -0.18
CA VAL A 90 5.19 2.27 1.26
C VAL A 90 5.45 3.59 1.98
N GLY A 91 4.42 4.14 2.60
CA GLY A 91 4.54 5.30 3.47
C GLY A 91 4.79 4.89 4.91
N ASP A 92 5.77 5.50 5.56
CA ASP A 92 6.03 5.33 6.98
C ASP A 92 6.11 6.67 7.71
N SER A 93 6.47 6.67 9.00
CA SER A 93 6.62 7.89 9.79
C SER A 93 7.78 8.80 9.36
N ARG A 94 8.65 8.34 8.46
CA ARG A 94 9.82 9.08 7.97
C ARG A 94 9.65 9.61 6.54
N GLY A 95 8.64 9.13 5.82
CA GLY A 95 8.39 9.52 4.44
C GLY A 95 7.79 8.42 3.60
N VAL A 96 8.08 8.42 2.32
CA VAL A 96 7.58 7.42 1.38
C VAL A 96 8.75 6.74 0.68
N TRP A 97 8.65 5.42 0.61
CA TRP A 97 9.63 4.54 0.00
C TRP A 97 9.02 3.89 -1.24
N PHE A 98 9.82 3.66 -2.24
CA PHE A 98 9.49 2.84 -3.39
C PHE A 98 10.30 1.55 -3.32
N LEU A 99 9.61 0.43 -3.37
CA LEU A 99 10.18 -0.90 -3.42
C LEU A 99 10.07 -1.42 -4.83
N SER A 100 11.19 -1.64 -5.50
CA SER A 100 11.25 -2.14 -6.87
C SER A 100 11.87 -3.52 -6.95
N GLY A 101 11.46 -4.28 -7.95
CA GLY A 101 11.98 -5.62 -8.21
C GLY A 101 10.85 -6.65 -8.38
N THR A 102 11.21 -7.84 -8.81
CA THR A 102 10.28 -8.95 -9.01
C THR A 102 10.20 -9.88 -7.80
N ASP A 103 11.30 -9.98 -7.04
CA ASP A 103 11.41 -10.82 -5.85
C ASP A 103 11.42 -9.94 -4.58
N PRO A 104 10.39 -10.03 -3.72
CA PRO A 104 10.30 -9.22 -2.51
C PRO A 104 11.46 -9.40 -1.53
N THR A 105 12.14 -10.54 -1.57
CA THR A 105 13.33 -10.79 -0.72
C THR A 105 14.54 -9.95 -1.15
N LYS A 106 14.50 -9.42 -2.38
CA LYS A 106 15.58 -8.65 -3.02
C LYS A 106 15.11 -7.26 -3.46
N PHE A 107 14.00 -6.78 -2.93
CA PHE A 107 13.50 -5.45 -3.28
C PHE A 107 14.55 -4.37 -3.01
N GLU A 108 14.79 -3.55 -4.00
CA GLU A 108 15.53 -2.31 -3.83
C GLU A 108 14.62 -1.26 -3.16
N GLN A 109 15.06 -0.73 -2.02
CA GLN A 109 14.31 0.26 -1.27
C GLN A 109 14.88 1.65 -1.55
N ARG A 110 14.11 2.49 -2.23
CA ARG A 110 14.48 3.87 -2.52
C ARG A 110 13.50 4.85 -1.85
N ARG A 111 14.03 5.80 -1.10
CA ARG A 111 13.21 6.87 -0.53
C ARG A 111 12.85 7.87 -1.61
N VAL A 112 11.56 8.07 -1.85
CA VAL A 112 11.04 8.96 -2.91
C VAL A 112 10.46 10.27 -2.39
N SER A 113 10.08 10.30 -1.10
CA SER A 113 9.61 11.54 -0.45
C SER A 113 9.99 11.56 1.02
N THR A 114 10.34 12.75 1.52
CA THR A 114 10.56 13.02 2.95
C THR A 114 9.27 13.43 3.65
N CYS A 115 8.24 13.83 2.90
CA CYS A 115 6.95 14.23 3.43
C CYS A 115 6.20 13.00 3.93
N ARG A 116 5.69 13.09 5.17
CA ARG A 116 4.89 12.01 5.76
C ARG A 116 3.54 11.91 5.06
N ALA A 117 3.10 10.72 4.82
CA ALA A 117 1.76 10.47 4.31
C ALA A 117 0.75 10.38 5.46
N VAL A 118 -0.46 10.86 5.20
CA VAL A 118 -1.61 10.64 6.08
C VAL A 118 -1.96 9.15 6.03
N ALA A 119 -2.06 8.53 7.20
CA ALA A 119 -2.30 7.09 7.28
C ALA A 119 -3.63 6.71 6.61
N ARG A 120 -3.60 5.63 5.81
CA ARG A 120 -4.74 5.07 5.06
C ARG A 120 -5.35 6.01 4.00
N SER A 121 -4.68 7.09 3.63
CA SER A 121 -5.15 8.04 2.61
C SER A 121 -4.82 7.63 1.18
N SER A 122 -4.21 6.47 0.97
CA SER A 122 -3.81 6.04 -0.36
C SER A 122 -4.94 5.37 -1.14
N ILE A 123 -4.94 5.58 -2.45
CA ILE A 123 -5.85 4.97 -3.41
C ILE A 123 -5.16 4.79 -4.76
N MET A 124 -5.57 3.76 -5.50
CA MET A 124 -5.18 3.59 -6.91
C MET A 124 -6.17 4.31 -7.81
N VAL A 125 -5.65 5.05 -8.77
CA VAL A 125 -6.44 5.79 -9.75
C VAL A 125 -5.94 5.46 -11.16
N PRO A 126 -6.84 5.14 -12.11
CA PRO A 126 -6.47 4.97 -13.50
C PRO A 126 -5.87 6.25 -14.11
N PRO A 127 -4.88 6.13 -14.99
CA PRO A 127 -4.13 7.28 -15.52
C PRO A 127 -4.99 8.20 -16.40
N GLU A 128 -6.01 7.69 -17.06
CA GLU A 128 -6.94 8.46 -17.89
C GLU A 128 -7.72 9.55 -17.11
N HIS A 129 -7.63 9.52 -15.80
CA HIS A 129 -8.27 10.52 -14.95
C HIS A 129 -7.39 11.73 -14.67
N PHE A 130 -6.15 11.70 -15.06
CA PHE A 130 -5.22 12.84 -14.92
C PHE A 130 -4.93 13.50 -16.26
N PRO A 131 -4.68 14.82 -16.29
CA PRO A 131 -4.15 15.46 -17.48
C PRO A 131 -2.76 14.88 -17.82
N PRO A 132 -2.50 14.43 -19.06
CA PRO A 132 -1.21 13.82 -19.44
C PRO A 132 0.01 14.71 -19.22
N LYS A 133 -0.18 16.04 -19.26
CA LYS A 133 0.87 17.01 -18.96
C LYS A 133 1.25 17.05 -17.46
N GLN A 134 0.33 16.70 -16.59
CA GLN A 134 0.52 16.72 -15.14
C GLN A 134 1.00 15.37 -14.62
N VAL A 135 0.42 14.28 -15.12
CA VAL A 135 0.77 12.91 -14.74
C VAL A 135 0.95 12.09 -16.01
N PRO A 136 2.18 12.02 -16.57
CA PRO A 136 2.47 11.25 -17.77
C PRO A 136 2.58 9.75 -17.43
N ALA A 137 1.46 9.10 -17.11
CA ALA A 137 1.41 7.69 -16.74
C ALA A 137 0.57 6.89 -17.72
N GLU A 138 1.04 5.70 -18.07
CA GLU A 138 0.32 4.73 -18.92
C GLU A 138 -0.36 3.63 -18.11
N ALA A 139 0.00 3.50 -16.83
CA ALA A 139 -0.51 2.50 -15.91
C ALA A 139 -1.19 3.17 -14.70
N PRO A 140 -2.02 2.44 -13.93
CA PRO A 140 -2.62 2.96 -12.71
C PRO A 140 -1.58 3.53 -11.75
N VAL A 141 -1.90 4.68 -11.17
CA VAL A 141 -1.03 5.43 -10.28
C VAL A 141 -1.52 5.38 -8.85
N ALA A 142 -0.60 5.40 -7.90
CA ALA A 142 -0.91 5.52 -6.49
C ALA A 142 -1.10 7.00 -6.13
N VAL A 143 -2.20 7.34 -5.47
CA VAL A 143 -2.46 8.71 -4.98
C VAL A 143 -2.59 8.66 -3.46
N TRP A 144 -1.92 9.57 -2.77
CA TRP A 144 -2.05 9.70 -1.32
C TRP A 144 -1.99 11.15 -0.89
N LEU A 145 -2.55 11.41 0.28
CA LEU A 145 -2.43 12.71 0.94
C LEU A 145 -1.16 12.72 1.80
N SER A 146 -0.31 13.71 1.62
CA SER A 146 0.87 13.96 2.43
C SER A 146 0.72 15.26 3.23
N THR A 147 1.71 15.56 4.08
CA THR A 147 1.76 16.83 4.81
C THR A 147 1.92 18.05 3.91
N SER A 148 2.40 17.87 2.67
CA SER A 148 2.54 18.90 1.64
C SER A 148 1.40 18.94 0.61
N GLY A 149 0.40 18.08 0.75
CA GLY A 149 -0.72 17.97 -0.18
C GLY A 149 -0.81 16.61 -0.85
N TYR A 150 -1.56 16.53 -1.95
CA TYR A 150 -1.71 15.29 -2.71
C TYR A 150 -0.48 14.99 -3.54
N VAL A 151 -0.06 13.74 -3.49
CA VAL A 151 1.07 13.21 -4.24
C VAL A 151 0.60 12.03 -5.09
N VAL A 152 1.08 12.00 -6.33
CA VAL A 152 0.87 10.90 -7.26
C VAL A 152 2.17 10.13 -7.42
N GLY A 153 2.12 8.84 -7.21
CA GLY A 153 3.23 7.91 -7.43
C GLY A 153 2.99 7.08 -8.68
N MET A 154 3.90 7.15 -9.61
CA MET A 154 3.90 6.43 -10.88
C MET A 154 4.86 5.24 -10.85
N SER A 155 4.82 4.41 -11.87
CA SER A 155 5.83 3.37 -12.11
C SER A 155 7.24 3.96 -12.12
N GLY A 156 8.25 3.16 -11.77
CA GLY A 156 9.64 3.63 -11.65
C GLY A 156 9.91 4.45 -10.38
N GLY A 157 8.96 4.56 -9.47
CA GLY A 157 9.12 5.32 -8.23
C GLY A 157 9.19 6.83 -8.45
N THR A 158 8.64 7.32 -9.54
CA THR A 158 8.52 8.77 -9.81
C THR A 158 7.31 9.33 -9.09
N THR A 159 7.45 10.48 -8.45
CA THR A 159 6.35 11.13 -7.72
C THR A 159 6.13 12.55 -8.22
N VAL A 160 4.86 12.96 -8.25
CA VAL A 160 4.42 14.32 -8.62
C VAL A 160 3.52 14.87 -7.52
N GLU A 161 3.83 16.06 -7.02
CA GLU A 161 2.95 16.80 -6.12
C GLU A 161 1.94 17.59 -6.94
N LEU A 162 0.64 17.36 -6.70
CA LEU A 162 -0.41 17.98 -7.52
C LEU A 162 -0.62 19.46 -7.21
N GLN A 163 -0.46 19.84 -5.97
CA GLN A 163 -0.71 21.21 -5.51
C GLN A 163 0.32 21.61 -4.45
N PRO A 164 1.60 21.75 -4.85
CA PRO A 164 2.64 22.14 -3.91
C PRO A 164 2.29 23.50 -3.26
N ASP A 165 2.51 23.60 -1.96
CA ASP A 165 2.30 24.82 -1.15
C ASP A 165 0.87 25.33 -0.96
N ARG A 166 -0.13 24.72 -1.58
CA ARG A 166 -1.53 25.13 -1.42
C ARG A 166 -2.24 24.45 -0.26
N LEU A 167 -1.79 23.27 0.13
CA LEU A 167 -2.40 22.48 1.17
C LEU A 167 -1.35 22.01 2.17
N LYS A 168 -1.46 22.47 3.41
CA LYS A 168 -0.65 21.94 4.52
C LYS A 168 -1.52 21.11 5.43
N VAL A 169 -1.18 19.85 5.56
CA VAL A 169 -1.93 18.89 6.35
C VAL A 169 -1.20 18.66 7.68
N PRO A 170 -1.86 18.83 8.84
CA PRO A 170 -1.25 18.55 10.13
C PRO A 170 -0.82 17.08 10.25
N SER A 171 0.19 16.83 11.04
CA SER A 171 0.61 15.46 11.39
C SER A 171 -0.39 14.78 12.33
N GLY A 172 -0.40 13.44 12.36
CA GLY A 172 -1.25 12.68 13.28
C GLY A 172 -2.69 12.49 12.80
N LEU A 173 -2.96 12.76 11.53
CA LEU A 173 -4.25 12.48 10.91
C LEU A 173 -4.29 11.09 10.30
N VAL A 174 -5.50 10.53 10.27
CA VAL A 174 -5.85 9.31 9.55
C VAL A 174 -6.94 9.66 8.56
N GLY A 175 -6.80 9.23 7.30
CA GLY A 175 -7.77 9.51 6.26
C GLY A 175 -8.20 8.26 5.51
N ARG A 176 -9.17 8.43 4.63
CA ARG A 176 -9.51 7.43 3.61
C ARG A 176 -9.83 8.17 2.33
N SER A 177 -9.15 7.82 1.25
CA SER A 177 -9.41 8.46 -0.04
C SER A 177 -10.44 7.68 -0.84
N ALA A 178 -11.24 8.43 -1.59
CA ALA A 178 -12.13 7.92 -2.61
C ALA A 178 -11.95 8.75 -3.88
N PHE A 179 -11.99 8.09 -5.02
CA PHE A 179 -12.05 8.76 -6.31
C PHE A 179 -13.51 8.90 -6.72
N LEU A 180 -13.92 10.13 -7.02
CA LEU A 180 -15.27 10.47 -7.43
C LEU A 180 -15.25 11.00 -8.86
N LEU A 181 -16.15 10.45 -9.67
CA LEU A 181 -16.46 10.95 -11.00
C LEU A 181 -17.93 11.39 -11.00
N ARG A 182 -18.16 12.69 -11.02
CA ARG A 182 -19.51 13.25 -11.01
C ARG A 182 -19.61 14.37 -12.03
N GLU A 183 -20.60 14.28 -12.93
CA GLU A 183 -20.90 15.31 -13.93
C GLU A 183 -19.65 15.77 -14.71
N GLY A 184 -18.79 14.81 -15.09
CA GLY A 184 -17.54 15.10 -15.80
C GLY A 184 -16.41 15.67 -14.93
N ARG A 185 -16.65 15.93 -13.64
CA ARG A 185 -15.62 16.38 -12.70
C ARG A 185 -14.96 15.18 -12.05
N LYS A 186 -13.63 15.20 -12.03
CA LYS A 186 -12.78 14.17 -11.44
C LYS A 186 -12.21 14.70 -10.13
N GLN A 187 -12.41 13.99 -9.03
CA GLN A 187 -12.03 14.44 -7.70
C GLN A 187 -11.47 13.29 -6.87
N VAL A 188 -10.40 13.55 -6.14
CA VAL A 188 -9.98 12.70 -5.02
C VAL A 188 -10.41 13.38 -3.73
N VAL A 189 -11.25 12.71 -2.97
CA VAL A 189 -11.75 13.20 -1.68
C VAL A 189 -11.14 12.37 -0.57
N THR A 190 -10.54 13.03 0.42
CA THR A 190 -9.93 12.37 1.58
C THR A 190 -10.49 12.98 2.86
N PRO A 191 -11.58 12.45 3.42
CA PRO A 191 -11.98 12.80 4.78
C PRO A 191 -10.87 12.40 5.76
N VAL A 192 -10.49 13.30 6.62
CA VAL A 192 -9.44 13.11 7.61
C VAL A 192 -9.98 13.28 9.03
N ASN A 193 -9.51 12.43 9.95
CA ASN A 193 -9.81 12.50 11.38
C ASN A 193 -8.52 12.56 12.19
N SER A 194 -8.52 13.25 13.31
CA SER A 194 -7.42 13.16 14.25
C SER A 194 -7.45 11.82 14.98
N THR A 195 -6.29 11.27 15.29
CA THR A 195 -6.17 10.04 16.10
C THR A 195 -6.44 10.26 17.59
N SER A 196 -6.49 11.51 18.03
CA SER A 196 -6.92 11.88 19.38
C SER A 196 -8.43 11.98 19.45
N THR A 197 -9.01 11.35 20.42
CA THR A 197 -10.43 11.22 20.74
C THR A 197 -11.20 12.54 20.53
N ALA A 198 -12.26 12.46 19.73
CA ALA A 198 -13.33 13.45 19.57
C ALA A 198 -12.96 14.84 19.03
N THR A 199 -13.06 15.01 17.74
CA THR A 199 -13.72 16.20 17.15
C THR A 199 -14.08 15.88 15.69
N PHE A 200 -15.27 16.27 15.26
CA PHE A 200 -15.83 16.04 13.92
C PHE A 200 -14.84 16.44 12.82
N GLY A 201 -14.61 15.51 11.89
CA GLY A 201 -13.64 15.70 10.81
C GLY A 201 -14.01 16.83 9.87
N THR A 202 -13.03 17.64 9.58
CA THR A 202 -13.11 18.59 8.47
C THR A 202 -12.79 17.82 7.18
N ALA A 203 -13.75 17.77 6.28
CA ALA A 203 -13.49 17.26 4.93
C ALA A 203 -12.59 18.26 4.19
N VAL A 204 -11.48 17.78 3.67
CA VAL A 204 -10.64 18.58 2.77
C VAL A 204 -11.01 18.17 1.35
N ASP A 205 -11.84 18.99 0.73
CA ASP A 205 -12.17 18.85 -0.69
C ASP A 205 -11.07 19.49 -1.52
N SER A 206 -10.35 18.68 -2.30
CA SER A 206 -9.48 19.21 -3.35
C SER A 206 -10.03 18.79 -4.71
N VAL A 207 -10.34 19.80 -5.48
CA VAL A 207 -10.76 19.64 -6.88
C VAL A 207 -9.52 19.52 -7.74
N ILE A 208 -9.40 18.40 -8.44
CA ILE A 208 -8.42 18.25 -9.52
C ILE A 208 -9.07 18.84 -10.77
N SER A 209 -8.74 20.05 -11.08
CA SER A 209 -9.16 20.74 -12.31
C SER A 209 -8.06 20.79 -13.33
#